data_bda204c186813697ee4beb3f90aa315c
#
_entry.id   bda204c186813697ee4beb3f90aa315c
#
_cell.length_a   1.000
_cell.length_b   1.000
_cell.length_c   1.000
_cell.angle_alpha   90.00
_cell.angle_beta   90.00
_cell.angle_gamma   90.00
#
_symmetry.space_group_name_H-M   'P 1'
#
loop_
_entity.id
_entity.type
_entity.pdbx_description
1 polymer ?
#
loop_
_entity_poly.entity_id
_entity_poly.type
_entity_poly.pdbx_seq_one_letter_code
_entity_poly.pdbx_strand_id
1 'polypeptide(L)'
;MATIRIAGFDPGLSRTGWGVIEVTGNRLTHIANGVIVTTTSLSLGNRLAVLHEAIRAVIIEHEPHTVAVEQAFVAKDPLAALKLGHARAIALLAAAEAGLEIAEYNPLLDRNFRTEDQIRRLLAAALLDGAR
;
A
#
# COMPACT_ATOMS: atom_id res chain seq x y z
N MET A 1 0.08 -3.59 -26.25
CA MET A 1 -0.75 -3.48 -25.04
C MET A 1 -0.12 -2.51 -24.07
N ALA A 2 -0.93 -1.69 -23.43
CA ALA A 2 -0.43 -0.75 -22.43
C ALA A 2 0.06 -1.49 -21.19
N THR A 3 1.15 -1.00 -20.60
CA THR A 3 1.66 -1.47 -19.32
C THR A 3 1.17 -0.53 -18.24
N ILE A 4 0.58 -1.09 -17.20
CA ILE A 4 0.10 -0.34 -16.04
C ILE A 4 0.98 -0.71 -14.84
N ARG A 5 1.53 0.31 -14.17
CA ARG A 5 2.32 0.13 -12.96
C ARG A 5 1.45 0.44 -11.75
N ILE A 6 1.44 -0.47 -10.79
CA ILE A 6 0.63 -0.38 -9.58
C ILE A 6 1.54 -0.42 -8.36
N ALA A 7 1.39 0.56 -7.47
CA ALA A 7 2.01 0.54 -6.15
C ALA A 7 0.95 0.13 -5.11
N GLY A 8 1.22 -0.92 -4.37
CA GLY A 8 0.34 -1.41 -3.31
C GLY A 8 0.90 -1.09 -1.94
N PHE A 9 0.04 -0.68 -1.01
CA PHE A 9 0.42 -0.41 0.37
C PHE A 9 -0.43 -1.22 1.33
N ASP A 10 0.25 -1.87 2.28
CA ASP A 10 -0.36 -2.50 3.44
C ASP A 10 -0.07 -1.60 4.64
N PRO A 11 -1.02 -0.70 4.99
CA PRO A 11 -0.75 0.36 5.96
C PRO A 11 -0.64 -0.19 7.39
N GLY A 12 0.36 0.29 8.09
CA GLY A 12 0.53 0.09 9.53
C GLY A 12 1.37 1.22 10.08
N LEU A 13 1.05 1.69 11.29
CA LEU A 13 1.74 2.83 11.86
C LEU A 13 3.21 2.52 12.16
N SER A 14 3.50 1.34 12.71
CA SER A 14 4.87 0.91 13.00
C SER A 14 5.58 0.36 11.77
N ARG A 15 4.85 -0.33 10.90
CA ARG A 15 5.37 -0.95 9.68
C ARG A 15 4.32 -0.83 8.58
N THR A 16 4.70 -0.22 7.48
CA THR A 16 3.90 -0.18 6.25
C THR A 16 4.65 -0.95 5.17
N GLY A 17 4.09 -2.08 4.75
CA GLY A 17 4.61 -2.83 3.62
C GLY A 17 4.19 -2.18 2.31
N TRP A 18 5.04 -2.23 1.29
CA TRP A 18 4.71 -1.76 -0.04
C TRP A 18 5.31 -2.64 -1.12
N GLY A 19 4.65 -2.68 -2.25
CA GLY A 19 5.14 -3.39 -3.42
C GLY A 19 4.74 -2.65 -4.69
N VAL A 20 5.56 -2.80 -5.73
CA VAL A 20 5.28 -2.23 -7.06
C VAL A 20 5.33 -3.35 -8.09
N ILE A 21 4.29 -3.42 -8.91
CA ILE A 21 4.16 -4.38 -9.98
C ILE A 21 3.81 -3.69 -11.29
N GLU A 22 4.09 -4.37 -12.40
CA GLU A 22 3.61 -3.98 -13.73
C GLU A 22 2.66 -5.05 -14.26
N VAL A 23 1.60 -4.60 -14.90
CA VAL A 23 0.61 -5.45 -15.56
C VAL A 23 0.58 -5.12 -17.05
N THR A 24 0.85 -6.12 -17.88
CA THR A 24 0.75 -6.00 -19.34
C THR A 24 -0.12 -7.15 -19.84
N GLY A 25 -1.39 -6.87 -20.19
CA GLY A 25 -2.34 -7.94 -20.49
C GLY A 25 -2.53 -8.85 -19.29
N ASN A 26 -2.21 -10.14 -19.45
CA ASN A 26 -2.27 -11.13 -18.38
C ASN A 26 -0.93 -11.35 -17.67
N ARG A 27 0.10 -10.59 -18.04
CA ARG A 27 1.43 -10.74 -17.50
C ARG A 27 1.64 -9.79 -16.34
N LEU A 28 2.04 -10.34 -15.19
CA LEU A 28 2.40 -9.60 -13.99
C LEU A 28 3.90 -9.70 -13.76
N THR A 29 4.53 -8.55 -13.48
CA THR A 29 5.96 -8.47 -13.23
C THR A 29 6.21 -7.74 -11.93
N HIS A 30 7.00 -8.34 -11.05
CA HIS A 30 7.46 -7.70 -9.83
C HIS A 30 8.53 -6.65 -10.17
N ILE A 31 8.37 -5.44 -9.66
CA ILE A 31 9.33 -4.34 -9.87
C ILE A 31 10.15 -4.08 -8.61
N ALA A 32 9.49 -3.86 -7.48
CA ALA A 32 10.14 -3.53 -6.22
C ALA A 32 9.23 -3.82 -5.03
N ASN A 33 9.81 -3.87 -3.84
CA ASN A 33 9.06 -3.95 -2.60
C ASN A 33 9.92 -3.45 -1.43
N GLY A 34 9.29 -3.17 -0.32
CA GLY A 34 9.99 -2.72 0.87
C GLY A 34 9.07 -2.55 2.06
N VAL A 35 9.65 -2.04 3.14
CA VAL A 35 8.94 -1.76 4.39
C VAL A 35 9.35 -0.37 4.87
N ILE A 36 8.34 0.42 5.27
CA ILE A 36 8.54 1.70 5.94
C ILE A 36 8.31 1.47 7.43
N VAL A 37 9.28 1.87 8.25
CA VAL A 37 9.22 1.68 9.70
C VAL A 37 9.18 3.04 10.39
N THR A 38 8.27 3.20 11.34
CA THR A 38 8.30 4.34 12.27
C THR A 38 8.42 3.82 13.70
N THR A 39 9.03 4.63 14.58
CA THR A 39 9.32 4.22 15.94
C THR A 39 8.47 4.95 16.95
N THR A 40 8.19 4.29 18.09
CA THR A 40 7.43 4.87 19.18
C THR A 40 8.17 5.99 19.92
N SER A 41 9.45 6.19 19.64
CA SER A 41 10.24 7.31 20.17
C SER A 41 9.78 8.66 19.60
N LEU A 42 9.12 8.66 18.46
CA LEU A 42 8.55 9.86 17.86
C LEU A 42 7.11 10.06 18.30
N SER A 43 6.67 11.33 18.36
CA SER A 43 5.26 11.66 18.53
C SER A 43 4.42 11.11 17.38
N LEU A 44 3.12 10.94 17.59
CA LEU A 44 2.22 10.47 16.52
C LEU A 44 2.32 11.35 15.26
N GLY A 45 2.26 12.67 15.42
CA GLY A 45 2.37 13.59 14.29
C GLY A 45 3.68 13.41 13.51
N ASN A 46 4.79 13.25 14.21
CA ASN A 46 6.09 13.04 13.57
C ASN A 46 6.18 11.66 12.89
N ARG A 47 5.58 10.63 13.49
CA ARG A 47 5.49 9.31 12.86
C ARG A 47 4.70 9.39 11.55
N LEU A 48 3.57 10.11 11.56
CA LEU A 48 2.76 10.29 10.35
C LEU A 48 3.52 11.08 9.28
N ALA A 49 4.31 12.08 9.67
CA ALA A 49 5.14 12.83 8.73
C ALA A 49 6.23 11.96 8.09
N VAL A 50 6.89 11.12 8.88
CA VAL A 50 7.88 10.15 8.36
C VAL A 50 7.23 9.19 7.38
N LEU A 51 6.07 8.65 7.74
CA LEU A 51 5.33 7.73 6.88
C LEU A 51 4.91 8.39 5.56
N HIS A 52 4.37 9.60 5.63
CA HIS A 52 3.95 10.37 4.46
C HIS A 52 5.12 10.63 3.50
N GLU A 53 6.24 11.08 4.03
CA GLU A 53 7.45 11.34 3.26
C GLU A 53 7.96 10.08 2.56
N ALA A 54 7.99 8.96 3.28
CA ALA A 54 8.47 7.69 2.73
C ALA A 54 7.53 7.14 1.65
N ILE A 55 6.22 7.25 1.83
CA ILE A 55 5.25 6.84 0.81
C ILE A 55 5.38 7.73 -0.43
N ARG A 56 5.52 9.03 -0.25
CA ARG A 56 5.78 9.95 -1.37
C ARG A 56 7.03 9.56 -2.14
N ALA A 57 8.11 9.22 -1.45
CA ALA A 57 9.36 8.80 -2.07
C ALA A 57 9.18 7.56 -2.94
N VAL A 58 8.41 6.58 -2.48
CA VAL A 58 8.08 5.37 -3.26
C VAL A 58 7.31 5.75 -4.53
N ILE A 59 6.32 6.62 -4.42
CA ILE A 59 5.50 7.07 -5.55
C ILE A 59 6.36 7.83 -6.57
N ILE A 60 7.21 8.73 -6.11
CA ILE A 60 8.07 9.53 -6.99
C ILE A 60 9.10 8.63 -7.71
N GLU A 61 9.72 7.71 -6.98
CA GLU A 61 10.75 6.83 -7.55
C GLU A 61 10.19 5.87 -8.60
N HIS A 62 9.02 5.30 -8.34
CA HIS A 62 8.48 4.23 -9.18
C HIS A 62 7.44 4.69 -10.19
N GLU A 63 6.94 5.90 -10.08
CA GLU A 63 5.98 6.51 -11.01
C GLU A 63 4.79 5.59 -11.35
N PRO A 64 4.04 5.09 -10.34
CA PRO A 64 2.90 4.23 -10.61
C PRO A 64 1.76 5.01 -11.27
N HIS A 65 0.92 4.30 -12.01
CA HIS A 65 -0.33 4.84 -12.55
C HIS A 65 -1.46 4.77 -11.54
N THR A 66 -1.44 3.70 -10.73
CA THR A 66 -2.49 3.41 -9.75
C THR A 66 -1.85 3.05 -8.42
N VAL A 67 -2.48 3.49 -7.34
CA VAL A 67 -2.14 3.06 -5.97
C VAL A 67 -3.25 2.17 -5.46
N ALA A 68 -2.89 0.99 -4.97
CA ALA A 68 -3.81 0.07 -4.32
C ALA A 68 -3.57 0.08 -2.82
N VAL A 69 -4.63 0.25 -2.03
CA VAL A 69 -4.55 0.27 -0.58
C VAL A 69 -5.50 -0.78 -0.02
N GLU A 70 -4.97 -1.68 0.80
CA GLU A 70 -5.78 -2.71 1.43
C GLU A 70 -6.68 -2.11 2.50
N GLN A 71 -7.97 -2.50 2.45
CA GLN A 71 -8.93 -2.21 3.51
C GLN A 71 -8.91 -3.36 4.52
N ALA A 72 -8.19 -3.20 5.60
CA ALA A 72 -8.21 -4.17 6.69
C ALA A 72 -9.16 -3.68 7.79
N PHE A 73 -10.25 -4.41 7.99
CA PHE A 73 -11.22 -4.08 9.03
C PHE A 73 -11.03 -4.89 10.32
N VAL A 74 -10.10 -5.82 10.32
CA VAL A 74 -9.89 -6.70 11.49
C VAL A 74 -8.78 -6.09 12.34
N ALA A 75 -9.19 -5.43 13.41
CA ALA A 75 -8.29 -4.97 14.45
C ALA A 75 -8.66 -5.64 15.78
N LYS A 76 -7.65 -5.97 16.58
CA LYS A 76 -7.84 -6.67 17.88
C LYS A 76 -8.62 -5.83 18.88
N ASP A 77 -8.48 -4.52 18.80
CA ASP A 77 -9.08 -3.59 19.74
C ASP A 77 -9.24 -2.20 19.10
N PRO A 78 -9.99 -1.27 19.75
CA PRO A 78 -10.22 0.07 19.20
C PRO A 78 -8.95 0.87 18.97
N LEU A 79 -7.93 0.73 19.79
CA LEU A 79 -6.67 1.47 19.63
C LEU A 79 -5.91 0.98 18.41
N ALA A 80 -5.87 -0.33 18.17
CA ALA A 80 -5.25 -0.90 16.97
C ALA A 80 -5.98 -0.45 15.70
N ALA A 81 -7.31 -0.40 15.74
CA ALA A 81 -8.12 0.10 14.62
C ALA A 81 -7.81 1.57 14.32
N LEU A 82 -7.67 2.40 15.35
CA LEU A 82 -7.36 3.82 15.20
C LEU A 82 -5.97 4.01 14.58
N LYS A 83 -4.96 3.28 15.06
CA LYS A 83 -3.60 3.33 14.51
C LYS A 83 -3.56 2.92 13.03
N LEU A 84 -4.29 1.85 12.69
CA LEU A 84 -4.42 1.40 11.31
C LEU A 84 -5.07 2.47 10.44
N GLY A 85 -6.12 3.11 10.92
CA GLY A 85 -6.81 4.20 10.24
C GLY A 85 -5.91 5.40 9.98
N HIS A 86 -5.05 5.76 10.94
CA HIS A 86 -4.09 6.84 10.78
C HIS A 86 -3.11 6.52 9.63
N ALA A 87 -2.50 5.35 9.63
CA ALA A 87 -1.56 4.95 8.60
C ALA A 87 -2.22 4.87 7.22
N ARG A 88 -3.43 4.31 7.17
CA ARG A 88 -4.22 4.18 5.94
C ARG A 88 -4.56 5.55 5.35
N ALA A 89 -4.95 6.51 6.17
CA ALA A 89 -5.25 7.87 5.72
C ALA A 89 -4.04 8.54 5.07
N ILE A 90 -2.84 8.30 5.59
CA ILE A 90 -1.61 8.85 5.03
C ILE A 90 -1.32 8.27 3.64
N ALA A 91 -1.51 6.96 3.45
CA ALA A 91 -1.33 6.33 2.14
C ALA A 91 -2.32 6.89 1.11
N LEU A 92 -3.58 7.06 1.49
CA LEU A 92 -4.61 7.64 0.63
C LEU A 92 -4.27 9.09 0.28
N LEU A 93 -3.86 9.88 1.27
CA LEU A 93 -3.50 11.28 1.08
C LEU A 93 -2.33 11.44 0.10
N ALA A 94 -1.28 10.68 0.29
CA ALA A 94 -0.09 10.74 -0.58
C ALA A 94 -0.45 10.40 -2.04
N ALA A 95 -1.28 9.38 -2.25
CA ALA A 95 -1.74 9.00 -3.58
C ALA A 95 -2.61 10.10 -4.22
N ALA A 96 -3.52 10.68 -3.45
CA ALA A 96 -4.40 11.76 -3.92
C ALA A 96 -3.60 13.02 -4.28
N GLU A 97 -2.61 13.39 -3.46
CA GLU A 97 -1.73 14.52 -3.73
C GLU A 97 -0.93 14.33 -5.02
N ALA A 98 -0.57 13.09 -5.35
CA ALA A 98 0.12 12.76 -6.59
C ALA A 98 -0.83 12.71 -7.81
N GLY A 99 -2.13 12.87 -7.62
CA GLY A 99 -3.12 12.81 -8.69
C GLY A 99 -3.33 11.43 -9.28
N LEU A 100 -3.05 10.37 -8.52
CA LEU A 100 -3.13 9.00 -8.99
C LEU A 100 -4.51 8.40 -8.75
N GLU A 101 -4.88 7.43 -9.60
CA GLU A 101 -6.03 6.59 -9.34
C GLU A 101 -5.78 5.75 -8.09
N ILE A 102 -6.79 5.68 -7.21
CA ILE A 102 -6.71 4.95 -5.95
C ILE A 102 -7.72 3.81 -5.98
N ALA A 103 -7.23 2.57 -5.82
CA ALA A 103 -8.06 1.39 -5.66
C ALA A 103 -7.98 0.93 -4.21
N GLU A 104 -9.11 0.93 -3.52
CA GLU A 104 -9.25 0.38 -2.18
C GLU A 104 -9.85 -1.02 -2.30
N TYR A 105 -9.20 -2.02 -1.77
CA TYR A 105 -9.69 -3.39 -1.84
C TYR A 105 -9.76 -4.06 -0.48
N ASN A 106 -10.78 -4.89 -0.29
CA ASN A 106 -10.96 -5.71 0.90
C ASN A 106 -10.78 -7.18 0.52
N PRO A 107 -9.71 -7.86 0.99
CA PRO A 107 -9.45 -9.25 0.62
C PRO A 107 -10.57 -10.22 1.02
N LEU A 108 -11.46 -9.83 1.96
CA LEU A 108 -12.56 -10.68 2.43
C LEU A 108 -13.83 -10.54 1.60
N LEU A 109 -14.04 -9.38 0.97
CA LEU A 109 -15.28 -9.05 0.26
C LEU A 109 -15.16 -9.06 -1.27
N ASP A 110 -13.98 -8.75 -1.80
CA ASP A 110 -13.77 -8.59 -3.25
C ASP A 110 -13.46 -9.93 -3.93
N ARG A 111 -14.45 -10.81 -3.95
CA ARG A 111 -14.30 -12.15 -4.52
C ARG A 111 -14.48 -12.23 -6.04
N ASN A 112 -14.91 -11.15 -6.69
CA ASN A 112 -15.41 -11.18 -8.06
C ASN A 112 -14.47 -10.64 -9.14
N PHE A 113 -13.22 -10.30 -8.80
CA PHE A 113 -12.29 -9.75 -9.77
C PHE A 113 -11.15 -10.71 -10.08
N ARG A 114 -11.24 -11.44 -11.19
CA ARG A 114 -10.20 -12.40 -11.61
C ARG A 114 -8.86 -11.73 -11.85
N THR A 115 -8.86 -10.56 -12.47
CA THR A 115 -7.63 -9.80 -12.73
C THR A 115 -7.10 -9.14 -11.45
N GLU A 116 -8.00 -8.61 -10.63
CA GLU A 116 -7.63 -8.04 -9.32
C GLU A 116 -7.15 -9.11 -8.34
N ASP A 117 -7.66 -10.34 -8.41
CA ASP A 117 -7.17 -11.45 -7.59
C ASP A 117 -5.70 -11.77 -7.89
N GLN A 118 -5.31 -11.75 -9.15
CA GLN A 118 -3.92 -11.98 -9.55
C GLN A 118 -3.03 -10.84 -9.07
N ILE A 119 -3.46 -9.60 -9.25
CA ILE A 119 -2.76 -8.39 -8.75
C ILE A 119 -2.61 -8.47 -7.24
N ARG A 120 -3.69 -8.82 -6.54
CA ARG A 120 -3.73 -8.95 -5.09
C ARG A 120 -2.74 -10.00 -4.59
N ARG A 121 -2.68 -11.17 -5.23
CA ARG A 121 -1.75 -12.24 -4.86
C ARG A 121 -0.29 -11.82 -5.05
N LEU A 122 -0.01 -11.13 -6.15
CA LEU A 122 1.36 -10.67 -6.41
C LEU A 122 1.76 -9.55 -5.47
N LEU A 123 0.85 -8.60 -5.18
CA LEU A 123 1.08 -7.56 -4.18
C LEU A 123 1.25 -8.17 -2.79
N ALA A 124 0.43 -9.14 -2.42
CA ALA A 124 0.56 -9.85 -1.14
C ALA A 124 1.90 -10.57 -1.03
N ALA A 125 2.35 -11.24 -2.09
CA ALA A 125 3.66 -11.87 -2.12
C ALA A 125 4.80 -10.85 -2.00
N ALA A 126 4.73 -9.74 -2.72
CA ALA A 126 5.70 -8.67 -2.65
C ALA A 126 5.74 -8.03 -1.26
N LEU A 127 4.57 -7.79 -0.66
CA LEU A 127 4.44 -7.22 0.69
C LEU A 127 4.97 -8.17 1.75
N LEU A 128 4.73 -9.47 1.62
CA LEU A 128 5.27 -10.49 2.52
C LEU A 128 6.80 -10.57 2.43
N ASP A 129 7.36 -10.52 1.24
CA ASP A 129 8.80 -10.52 1.03
C ASP A 129 9.43 -9.25 1.62
N GLY A 130 8.79 -8.10 1.49
CA GLY A 130 9.23 -6.86 2.10
C GLY A 130 9.14 -6.84 3.63
N ALA A 131 8.26 -7.65 4.22
CA ALA A 131 8.08 -7.75 5.66
C ALA A 131 9.10 -8.69 6.35
N ARG A 132 9.85 -9.43 5.58
CA ARG A 132 10.91 -10.32 6.08
C ARG A 132 12.26 -9.55 6.21
#